data_b25928263dcdba911d6b9ee3744a7b16
#
_entry.id   b25928263dcdba911d6b9ee3744a7b16
#
_cell.length_a   1.000
_cell.length_b   1.000
_cell.length_c   1.000
_cell.angle_alpha   90.00
_cell.angle_beta   90.00
_cell.angle_gamma   90.00
#
_symmetry.space_group_name_H-M   'P 1'
#
loop_
_entity.id
_entity.type
_entity.pdbx_description
1 polymer ?
#
loop_
_entity_poly.entity_id
_entity_poly.type
_entity_poly.pdbx_seq_one_letter_code
_entity_poly.pdbx_strand_id
1 'polypeptide(L)'
;HGIDMSDGERVALYLIAQSLSIPQNKIIVIDEPELHLHRSIMNYLWTAIENERRDSLFVYITHDTYFAANHKQAKKFWIKNYDGTSWDWDKIQDSDLPEELLLSILGNRRHVIFVEGTAGSYDTKLYSKIYEDYFVVPCGSCSEVILRTKAMKRSAQLHHLKCFGIIDRDYRSQQEINSLVNDGIYTIDVAEVENLFIIEEILYEVNRELGFTDDSRIEKIKNHIINDRFKNQMQKMILEAVIANIKYKLTCIDISSADVGDLSQRLSDSYKNITIENIKPDIEKKFKEAFEEKDYKKV
;
A
#
# COMPACT_ATOMS: atom_id res chain seq x y z
N HIS A 1 43.40 -16.07 -16.11
CA HIS A 1 43.93 -16.59 -14.84
C HIS A 1 42.96 -16.22 -13.71
N GLY A 2 42.79 -17.07 -12.67
CA GLY A 2 41.89 -16.80 -11.54
C GLY A 2 42.19 -15.53 -10.75
N ILE A 3 43.35 -14.92 -10.99
CA ILE A 3 43.77 -13.61 -10.43
C ILE A 3 43.02 -12.43 -11.05
N ASP A 4 42.52 -12.61 -12.30
CA ASP A 4 41.85 -11.56 -13.07
C ASP A 4 40.32 -11.54 -12.87
N MET A 5 39.79 -12.48 -12.07
CA MET A 5 38.37 -12.61 -11.80
C MET A 5 37.95 -11.70 -10.65
N SER A 6 36.82 -11.03 -10.80
CA SER A 6 36.15 -10.33 -9.70
C SER A 6 35.69 -11.30 -8.60
N ASP A 7 35.40 -10.80 -7.41
CA ASP A 7 34.94 -11.63 -6.30
C ASP A 7 33.64 -12.36 -6.64
N GLY A 8 32.69 -11.70 -7.31
CA GLY A 8 31.45 -12.32 -7.78
C GLY A 8 31.67 -13.44 -8.79
N GLU A 9 32.59 -13.26 -9.74
CA GLU A 9 32.93 -14.31 -10.72
C GLU A 9 33.59 -15.53 -10.04
N ARG A 10 34.45 -15.31 -9.06
CA ARG A 10 35.08 -16.40 -8.26
C ARG A 10 34.01 -17.18 -7.47
N VAL A 11 33.08 -16.47 -6.83
CA VAL A 11 31.97 -17.11 -6.10
C VAL A 11 31.08 -17.89 -7.07
N ALA A 12 30.70 -17.34 -8.21
CA ALA A 12 29.91 -18.04 -9.21
C ALA A 12 30.60 -19.31 -9.70
N LEU A 13 31.89 -19.25 -10.05
CA LEU A 13 32.66 -20.41 -10.46
C LEU A 13 32.74 -21.48 -9.36
N TYR A 14 32.94 -21.06 -8.11
CA TYR A 14 32.97 -21.95 -6.97
C TYR A 14 31.63 -22.67 -6.76
N LEU A 15 30.51 -21.95 -6.80
CA LEU A 15 29.17 -22.49 -6.64
C LEU A 15 28.83 -23.50 -7.74
N ILE A 16 29.17 -23.19 -9.00
CA ILE A 16 28.99 -24.10 -10.14
C ILE A 16 29.81 -25.36 -9.89
N ALA A 17 31.11 -25.25 -9.64
CA ALA A 17 32.01 -26.39 -9.44
C ALA A 17 31.56 -27.27 -8.26
N GLN A 18 31.20 -26.68 -7.15
CA GLN A 18 30.67 -27.39 -5.96
C GLN A 18 29.38 -28.16 -6.32
N SER A 19 28.40 -27.47 -6.89
CA SER A 19 27.10 -28.05 -7.21
C SER A 19 27.19 -29.20 -8.21
N LEU A 20 28.08 -29.10 -9.23
CA LEU A 20 28.28 -30.14 -10.23
C LEU A 20 29.13 -31.32 -9.70
N SER A 21 29.93 -31.11 -8.66
CA SER A 21 30.75 -32.18 -8.05
C SER A 21 29.99 -33.08 -7.09
N ILE A 22 28.80 -32.68 -6.65
CA ILE A 22 27.96 -33.45 -5.72
C ILE A 22 27.41 -34.70 -6.46
N PRO A 23 27.44 -35.90 -5.86
CA PRO A 23 26.84 -37.10 -6.48
C PRO A 23 25.35 -36.89 -6.82
N GLN A 24 24.85 -37.65 -7.78
CA GLN A 24 23.46 -37.60 -8.21
C GLN A 24 22.46 -37.97 -7.09
N ASN A 25 21.21 -37.50 -7.22
CA ASN A 25 20.09 -37.79 -6.30
C ASN A 25 20.38 -37.42 -4.86
N LYS A 26 20.88 -36.21 -4.63
CA LYS A 26 21.16 -35.64 -3.29
C LYS A 26 20.28 -34.47 -2.96
N ILE A 27 20.24 -34.14 -1.67
CA ILE A 27 19.71 -32.88 -1.18
C ILE A 27 20.88 -31.91 -1.10
N ILE A 28 20.76 -30.78 -1.78
CA ILE A 28 21.76 -29.70 -1.81
C ILE A 28 21.20 -28.57 -0.97
N VAL A 29 21.84 -28.28 0.16
CA VAL A 29 21.45 -27.19 1.04
C VAL A 29 22.39 -26.01 0.80
N ILE A 30 21.84 -24.87 0.50
CA ILE A 30 22.56 -23.61 0.27
C ILE A 30 22.11 -22.60 1.30
N ASP A 31 23.06 -22.11 2.10
CA ASP A 31 22.85 -21.02 3.04
C ASP A 31 23.32 -19.72 2.42
N GLU A 32 22.47 -18.69 2.49
CA GLU A 32 22.70 -17.36 1.91
C GLU A 32 23.07 -17.40 0.41
N PRO A 33 22.20 -17.94 -0.48
CA PRO A 33 22.48 -18.06 -1.92
C PRO A 33 22.76 -16.73 -2.61
N GLU A 34 22.37 -15.62 -2.03
CA GLU A 34 22.59 -14.25 -2.47
C GLU A 34 23.97 -13.70 -2.15
N LEU A 35 24.69 -14.30 -1.24
CA LEU A 35 25.93 -13.73 -0.71
C LEU A 35 27.00 -13.55 -1.80
N HIS A 36 27.56 -12.35 -1.87
CA HIS A 36 28.57 -11.94 -2.85
C HIS A 36 28.15 -11.96 -4.32
N LEU A 37 26.85 -12.19 -4.61
CA LEU A 37 26.31 -12.17 -5.96
C LEU A 37 25.50 -10.91 -6.22
N HIS A 38 25.72 -10.29 -7.38
CA HIS A 38 24.83 -9.22 -7.82
C HIS A 38 23.45 -9.77 -8.23
N ARG A 39 22.37 -9.09 -7.88
CA ARG A 39 20.98 -9.53 -8.13
C ARG A 39 20.72 -9.92 -9.59
N SER A 40 21.33 -9.23 -10.56
CA SER A 40 21.15 -9.53 -11.97
C SER A 40 21.72 -10.89 -12.40
N ILE A 41 22.71 -11.43 -11.69
CA ILE A 41 23.38 -12.67 -12.01
C ILE A 41 22.83 -13.83 -11.17
N MET A 42 22.47 -13.56 -9.94
CA MET A 42 22.08 -14.53 -8.93
C MET A 42 20.98 -15.51 -9.42
N ASN A 43 19.87 -14.98 -9.92
CA ASN A 43 18.76 -15.81 -10.39
C ASN A 43 19.13 -16.66 -11.60
N TYR A 44 19.90 -16.09 -12.55
CA TYR A 44 20.37 -16.85 -13.72
C TYR A 44 21.30 -17.99 -13.31
N LEU A 45 22.23 -17.74 -12.39
CA LEU A 45 23.18 -18.72 -11.89
C LEU A 45 22.45 -19.91 -11.26
N TRP A 46 21.55 -19.64 -10.29
CA TRP A 46 20.84 -20.70 -9.58
C TRP A 46 19.89 -21.46 -10.50
N THR A 47 19.17 -20.77 -11.39
CA THR A 47 18.33 -21.42 -12.40
C THR A 47 19.15 -22.32 -13.33
N ALA A 48 20.35 -21.91 -13.74
CA ALA A 48 21.23 -22.73 -14.55
C ALA A 48 21.71 -23.97 -13.79
N ILE A 49 22.15 -23.83 -12.55
CA ILE A 49 22.58 -24.94 -11.69
C ILE A 49 21.43 -25.93 -11.44
N GLU A 50 20.25 -25.47 -11.13
CA GLU A 50 19.05 -26.29 -10.93
C GLU A 50 18.68 -27.06 -12.19
N ASN A 51 18.78 -26.44 -13.37
CA ASN A 51 18.51 -27.10 -14.65
C ASN A 51 19.50 -28.23 -14.96
N GLU A 52 20.76 -28.06 -14.59
CA GLU A 52 21.79 -29.11 -14.75
C GLU A 52 21.68 -30.21 -13.71
N ARG A 53 21.05 -29.90 -12.55
CA ARG A 53 20.96 -30.81 -11.41
C ARG A 53 19.50 -31.15 -11.05
N ARG A 54 18.70 -31.44 -12.07
CA ARG A 54 17.29 -31.89 -11.91
C ARG A 54 17.14 -33.21 -11.14
N ASP A 55 18.22 -33.93 -10.99
CA ASP A 55 18.35 -35.14 -10.19
C ASP A 55 18.32 -34.86 -8.67
N SER A 56 18.52 -33.64 -8.26
CA SER A 56 18.73 -33.25 -6.84
C SER A 56 17.63 -32.32 -6.33
N LEU A 57 17.40 -32.34 -5.01
CA LEU A 57 16.51 -31.39 -4.34
C LEU A 57 17.35 -30.22 -3.80
N PHE A 58 16.98 -29.01 -4.16
CA PHE A 58 17.59 -27.80 -3.61
C PHE A 58 16.80 -27.29 -2.41
N VAL A 59 17.51 -26.92 -1.35
CA VAL A 59 16.98 -26.26 -0.17
C VAL A 59 17.80 -24.99 0.06
N TYR A 60 17.14 -23.85 -0.04
CA TYR A 60 17.76 -22.55 0.18
C TYR A 60 17.37 -21.99 1.53
N ILE A 61 18.35 -21.50 2.28
CA ILE A 61 18.15 -20.75 3.51
C ILE A 61 18.54 -19.31 3.18
N THR A 62 17.60 -18.39 3.19
CA THR A 62 17.83 -17.02 2.74
C THR A 62 17.02 -16.02 3.54
N HIS A 63 17.56 -14.82 3.71
CA HIS A 63 16.84 -13.66 4.18
C HIS A 63 16.50 -12.66 3.05
N ASP A 64 16.98 -12.91 1.81
CA ASP A 64 16.65 -12.08 0.64
C ASP A 64 15.29 -12.46 0.07
N THR A 65 14.31 -11.58 0.33
CA THR A 65 12.93 -11.76 -0.15
C THR A 65 12.82 -11.70 -1.67
N TYR A 66 13.73 -11.00 -2.36
CA TYR A 66 13.79 -10.97 -3.82
C TYR A 66 14.23 -12.33 -4.39
N PHE A 67 15.26 -12.96 -3.80
CA PHE A 67 15.66 -14.31 -4.18
C PHE A 67 14.49 -15.29 -4.01
N ALA A 68 13.85 -15.27 -2.84
CA ALA A 68 12.72 -16.14 -2.55
C ALA A 68 11.54 -15.92 -3.51
N ALA A 69 11.20 -14.67 -3.86
CA ALA A 69 10.12 -14.34 -4.77
C ALA A 69 10.35 -14.82 -6.21
N ASN A 70 11.61 -14.85 -6.65
CA ASN A 70 11.95 -15.31 -8.02
C ASN A 70 11.84 -16.83 -8.18
N HIS A 71 11.89 -17.61 -7.11
CA HIS A 71 11.71 -19.06 -7.12
C HIS A 71 10.22 -19.43 -6.96
N LYS A 72 9.38 -19.04 -7.94
CA LYS A 72 7.90 -19.16 -7.90
C LYS A 72 7.39 -20.59 -7.67
N GLN A 73 8.10 -21.60 -8.14
CA GLN A 73 7.69 -23.00 -7.99
C GLN A 73 8.17 -23.65 -6.69
N ALA A 74 9.05 -22.97 -5.94
CA ALA A 74 9.57 -23.49 -4.69
C ALA A 74 8.53 -23.38 -3.56
N LYS A 75 8.46 -24.39 -2.71
CA LYS A 75 7.73 -24.30 -1.45
C LYS A 75 8.50 -23.40 -0.50
N LYS A 76 7.82 -22.40 0.06
CA LYS A 76 8.43 -21.41 0.95
C LYS A 76 7.93 -21.60 2.37
N PHE A 77 8.85 -21.53 3.31
CA PHE A 77 8.60 -21.63 4.75
C PHE A 77 9.18 -20.39 5.43
N TRP A 78 8.35 -19.71 6.18
CA TRP A 78 8.77 -18.57 6.96
C TRP A 78 9.09 -18.99 8.39
N ILE A 79 10.35 -18.88 8.76
CA ILE A 79 10.80 -19.12 10.13
C ILE A 79 10.64 -17.83 10.92
N LYS A 80 9.72 -17.83 11.89
CA LYS A 80 9.37 -16.68 12.71
C LYS A 80 10.30 -16.49 13.90
N ASN A 81 10.52 -17.56 14.64
CA ASN A 81 11.28 -17.53 15.88
C ASN A 81 11.86 -18.89 16.22
N TYR A 82 12.84 -18.88 17.13
CA TYR A 82 13.37 -20.06 17.80
C TYR A 82 13.46 -19.77 19.31
N ASP A 83 12.82 -20.58 20.14
CA ASP A 83 12.77 -20.39 21.58
C ASP A 83 13.89 -21.10 22.36
N GLY A 84 14.84 -21.71 21.67
CA GLY A 84 15.92 -22.51 22.23
C GLY A 84 15.66 -24.03 22.21
N THR A 85 14.41 -24.43 21.96
CA THR A 85 13.98 -25.84 21.91
C THR A 85 13.19 -26.18 20.67
N SER A 86 12.36 -25.24 20.17
CA SER A 86 11.49 -25.43 19.02
C SER A 86 11.51 -24.23 18.07
N TRP A 87 11.23 -24.52 16.81
CA TRP A 87 11.09 -23.51 15.74
C TRP A 87 9.61 -23.17 15.56
N ASP A 88 9.28 -21.87 15.56
CA ASP A 88 8.00 -21.38 15.10
C ASP A 88 8.11 -21.01 13.61
N TRP A 89 7.33 -21.69 12.77
CA TRP A 89 7.37 -21.50 11.32
C TRP A 89 6.01 -21.74 10.68
N ASP A 90 5.78 -21.05 9.56
CA ASP A 90 4.60 -21.24 8.70
C ASP A 90 5.00 -21.51 7.26
N LYS A 91 4.19 -22.32 6.59
CA LYS A 91 4.27 -22.44 5.13
C LYS A 91 3.58 -21.23 4.50
N ILE A 92 4.30 -20.51 3.65
CA ILE A 92 3.72 -19.41 2.87
C ILE A 92 2.77 -20.03 1.83
N GLN A 93 1.49 -19.66 1.95
CA GLN A 93 0.43 -20.12 1.04
C GLN A 93 0.12 -19.03 0.02
N ASP A 94 -0.57 -19.42 -1.05
CA ASP A 94 -1.11 -18.46 -2.00
C ASP A 94 -2.04 -17.46 -1.27
N SER A 95 -1.86 -16.19 -1.55
CA SER A 95 -2.63 -15.10 -0.96
C SER A 95 -3.13 -14.15 -2.05
N ASP A 96 -4.12 -13.33 -1.72
CA ASP A 96 -4.61 -12.26 -2.60
C ASP A 96 -3.58 -11.14 -2.82
N LEU A 97 -2.45 -11.18 -2.10
CA LEU A 97 -1.32 -10.25 -2.27
C LEU A 97 -0.30 -10.82 -3.27
N PRO A 98 0.33 -9.97 -4.07
CA PRO A 98 1.50 -10.37 -4.84
C PRO A 98 2.57 -11.00 -3.93
N GLU A 99 3.11 -12.16 -4.32
CA GLU A 99 4.05 -12.93 -3.49
C GLU A 99 5.28 -12.12 -3.07
N GLU A 100 5.83 -11.31 -3.97
CA GLU A 100 6.96 -10.42 -3.68
C GLU A 100 6.64 -9.43 -2.55
N LEU A 101 5.43 -8.85 -2.59
CA LEU A 101 4.98 -7.93 -1.55
C LEU A 101 4.79 -8.65 -0.21
N LEU A 102 4.16 -9.82 -0.21
CA LEU A 102 3.98 -10.63 1.00
C LEU A 102 5.32 -10.99 1.64
N LEU A 103 6.28 -11.47 0.85
CA LEU A 103 7.62 -11.79 1.34
C LEU A 103 8.35 -10.57 1.89
N SER A 104 8.24 -9.42 1.22
CA SER A 104 8.81 -8.15 1.70
C SER A 104 8.24 -7.74 3.06
N ILE A 105 6.92 -7.89 3.24
CA ILE A 105 6.23 -7.60 4.50
C ILE A 105 6.70 -8.55 5.60
N LEU A 106 6.70 -9.85 5.33
CA LEU A 106 7.11 -10.88 6.30
C LEU A 106 8.58 -10.72 6.70
N GLY A 107 9.45 -10.43 5.74
CA GLY A 107 10.87 -10.17 5.98
C GLY A 107 11.13 -8.94 6.84
N ASN A 108 10.28 -7.92 6.76
CA ASN A 108 10.42 -6.70 7.56
C ASN A 108 10.02 -6.88 9.03
N ARG A 109 9.12 -7.82 9.34
CA ARG A 109 8.62 -8.15 10.69
C ARG A 109 7.95 -7.00 11.44
N ARG A 110 7.67 -5.86 10.80
CA ARG A 110 6.93 -4.72 11.36
C ARG A 110 5.47 -4.76 10.97
N HIS A 111 4.62 -4.13 11.76
CA HIS A 111 3.24 -3.86 11.38
C HIS A 111 3.21 -3.04 10.08
N VAL A 112 2.14 -3.13 9.31
CA VAL A 112 2.08 -2.60 7.95
C VAL A 112 1.08 -1.47 7.85
N ILE A 113 1.47 -0.40 7.17
CA ILE A 113 0.55 0.64 6.72
C ILE A 113 0.65 0.74 5.19
N PHE A 114 -0.46 0.48 4.52
CA PHE A 114 -0.62 0.75 3.09
C PHE A 114 -1.05 2.19 2.89
N VAL A 115 -0.38 2.89 1.97
CA VAL A 115 -0.63 4.31 1.68
C VAL A 115 -0.75 4.54 0.18
N GLU A 116 -1.38 5.64 -0.21
CA GLU A 116 -1.44 6.06 -1.60
C GLU A 116 -0.06 6.50 -2.12
N GLY A 117 0.03 6.72 -3.43
CA GLY A 117 1.25 7.20 -4.08
C GLY A 117 2.32 6.14 -4.30
N THR A 118 3.53 6.62 -4.57
CA THR A 118 4.73 5.83 -4.89
C THR A 118 5.79 5.99 -3.80
N ALA A 119 6.88 5.25 -3.87
CA ALA A 119 8.00 5.35 -2.92
C ALA A 119 8.58 6.78 -2.77
N GLY A 120 8.41 7.63 -3.80
CA GLY A 120 8.89 9.01 -3.79
C GLY A 120 7.84 10.05 -3.39
N SER A 121 6.57 9.68 -3.24
CA SER A 121 5.46 10.60 -2.94
C SER A 121 5.55 11.20 -1.54
N TYR A 122 4.80 12.29 -1.33
CA TYR A 122 4.70 12.95 -0.03
C TYR A 122 4.07 12.04 1.02
N ASP A 123 3.03 11.30 0.66
CA ASP A 123 2.37 10.30 1.54
C ASP A 123 3.38 9.33 2.14
N THR A 124 4.13 8.65 1.29
CA THR A 124 5.11 7.65 1.73
C THR A 124 6.16 8.26 2.63
N LYS A 125 6.67 9.46 2.29
CA LYS A 125 7.67 10.16 3.10
C LYS A 125 7.11 10.60 4.45
N LEU A 126 5.91 11.21 4.45
CA LEU A 126 5.25 11.70 5.65
C LEU A 126 4.93 10.55 6.60
N TYR A 127 4.23 9.53 6.12
CA TYR A 127 3.81 8.42 6.96
C TYR A 127 4.96 7.56 7.45
N SER A 128 6.05 7.43 6.67
CA SER A 128 7.28 6.76 7.14
C SER A 128 7.97 7.51 8.28
N LYS A 129 7.78 8.82 8.37
CA LYS A 129 8.30 9.65 9.48
C LYS A 129 7.38 9.65 10.70
N ILE A 130 6.07 9.63 10.49
CA ILE A 130 5.09 9.63 11.58
C ILE A 130 5.01 8.25 12.24
N TYR A 131 5.08 7.18 11.45
CA TYR A 131 4.89 5.80 11.90
C TYR A 131 6.19 5.00 11.76
N GLU A 132 7.23 5.39 12.48
CA GLU A 132 8.57 4.78 12.38
C GLU A 132 8.58 3.29 12.75
N ASP A 133 7.68 2.85 13.63
CA ASP A 133 7.52 1.44 14.03
C ASP A 133 6.78 0.58 12.99
N TYR A 134 6.24 1.19 11.94
CA TYR A 134 5.50 0.50 10.91
C TYR A 134 6.31 0.40 9.60
N PHE A 135 6.02 -0.63 8.84
CA PHE A 135 6.47 -0.73 7.46
C PHE A 135 5.44 -0.05 6.55
N VAL A 136 5.78 1.10 6.02
CA VAL A 136 4.91 1.88 5.13
C VAL A 136 5.11 1.40 3.69
N VAL A 137 4.01 0.95 3.08
CA VAL A 137 3.99 0.36 1.73
C VAL A 137 3.17 1.24 0.80
N PRO A 138 3.80 1.89 -0.19
CA PRO A 138 3.07 2.65 -1.21
C PRO A 138 2.34 1.71 -2.18
N CYS A 139 1.09 2.05 -2.52
CA CYS A 139 0.22 1.23 -3.34
C CYS A 139 -0.21 1.88 -4.66
N GLY A 140 0.14 3.13 -4.89
CA GLY A 140 -0.28 3.89 -6.07
C GLY A 140 -1.64 4.56 -5.88
N SER A 141 -2.73 3.81 -5.90
CA SER A 141 -4.09 4.35 -5.81
C SER A 141 -4.82 3.94 -4.53
N CYS A 142 -5.87 4.70 -4.16
CA CYS A 142 -6.76 4.37 -3.05
C CYS A 142 -7.39 2.97 -3.20
N SER A 143 -7.74 2.56 -4.41
CA SER A 143 -8.31 1.24 -4.68
C SER A 143 -7.34 0.12 -4.33
N GLU A 144 -6.06 0.30 -4.64
CA GLU A 144 -4.99 -0.64 -4.30
C GLU A 144 -4.74 -0.69 -2.79
N VAL A 145 -4.78 0.46 -2.09
CA VAL A 145 -4.70 0.50 -0.62
C VAL A 145 -5.83 -0.31 0.01
N ILE A 146 -7.07 -0.09 -0.46
CA ILE A 146 -8.24 -0.81 0.03
C ILE A 146 -8.11 -2.31 -0.22
N LEU A 147 -7.75 -2.70 -1.46
CA LEU A 147 -7.62 -4.11 -1.85
C LEU A 147 -6.55 -4.81 -1.00
N ARG A 148 -5.36 -4.24 -0.89
CA ARG A 148 -4.23 -4.84 -0.18
C ARG A 148 -4.45 -4.90 1.33
N THR A 149 -5.08 -3.87 1.92
CA THR A 149 -5.45 -3.87 3.33
C THR A 149 -6.43 -5.01 3.64
N LYS A 150 -7.47 -5.18 2.82
CA LYS A 150 -8.44 -6.27 2.99
C LYS A 150 -7.80 -7.65 2.78
N ALA A 151 -6.97 -7.80 1.75
CA ALA A 151 -6.24 -9.04 1.47
C ALA A 151 -5.33 -9.44 2.63
N MET A 152 -4.55 -8.49 3.15
CA MET A 152 -3.66 -8.70 4.29
C MET A 152 -4.43 -9.09 5.56
N LYS A 153 -5.58 -8.46 5.82
CA LYS A 153 -6.43 -8.79 6.97
C LYS A 153 -7.05 -10.19 6.88
N ARG A 154 -7.44 -10.63 5.69
CA ARG A 154 -7.94 -12.01 5.48
C ARG A 154 -6.86 -13.05 5.80
N SER A 155 -5.61 -12.71 5.56
CA SER A 155 -4.46 -13.56 5.83
C SER A 155 -3.86 -13.37 7.22
N ALA A 156 -4.53 -12.66 8.14
CA ALA A 156 -4.01 -12.32 9.47
C ALA A 156 -3.60 -13.54 10.32
N GLN A 157 -4.22 -14.69 10.10
CA GLN A 157 -3.87 -15.93 10.79
C GLN A 157 -2.46 -16.44 10.42
N LEU A 158 -1.93 -16.03 9.26
CA LEU A 158 -0.64 -16.48 8.76
C LEU A 158 0.54 -15.67 9.30
N HIS A 159 0.33 -14.41 9.69
CA HIS A 159 1.46 -13.51 9.97
C HIS A 159 1.40 -12.74 11.29
N HIS A 160 0.27 -12.70 11.99
CA HIS A 160 0.05 -11.97 13.25
C HIS A 160 0.42 -10.45 13.21
N LEU A 161 0.67 -9.89 12.03
CA LEU A 161 1.02 -8.49 11.86
C LEU A 161 -0.26 -7.65 11.81
N LYS A 162 -0.27 -6.52 12.50
CA LYS A 162 -1.33 -5.53 12.35
C LYS A 162 -1.18 -4.85 11.00
N CYS A 163 -2.31 -4.60 10.33
CA CYS A 163 -2.34 -3.99 9.02
C CYS A 163 -3.42 -2.92 8.97
N PHE A 164 -3.07 -1.77 8.42
CA PHE A 164 -3.95 -0.62 8.23
C PHE A 164 -3.77 -0.04 6.83
N GLY A 165 -4.80 0.63 6.33
CA GLY A 165 -4.73 1.47 5.14
C GLY A 165 -4.93 2.93 5.52
N ILE A 166 -4.20 3.84 4.88
CA ILE A 166 -4.45 5.27 4.96
C ILE A 166 -4.66 5.76 3.53
N ILE A 167 -5.78 6.44 3.31
CA ILE A 167 -6.16 7.01 2.02
C ILE A 167 -6.58 8.46 2.20
N ASP A 168 -6.52 9.21 1.12
CA ASP A 168 -7.05 10.56 1.09
C ASP A 168 -8.56 10.56 1.32
N ARG A 169 -9.04 11.61 1.96
CA ARG A 169 -10.46 11.79 2.21
C ARG A 169 -11.22 12.06 0.92
N ASP A 170 -10.63 12.83 0.02
CA ASP A 170 -11.28 13.31 -1.18
C ASP A 170 -12.69 13.87 -0.90
N TYR A 171 -13.66 13.47 -1.71
CA TYR A 171 -15.07 13.83 -1.55
C TYR A 171 -15.92 12.71 -0.93
N ARG A 172 -15.32 11.82 -0.10
CA ARG A 172 -16.02 10.70 0.52
C ARG A 172 -17.06 11.16 1.53
N SER A 173 -18.21 10.50 1.51
CA SER A 173 -19.24 10.71 2.51
C SER A 173 -18.83 10.12 3.85
N GLN A 174 -19.41 10.65 4.95
CA GLN A 174 -19.16 10.08 6.29
C GLN A 174 -19.60 8.60 6.38
N GLN A 175 -20.64 8.21 5.65
CA GLN A 175 -21.09 6.83 5.58
C GLN A 175 -20.03 5.92 4.92
N GLU A 176 -19.41 6.37 3.85
CA GLU A 176 -18.31 5.66 3.18
C GLU A 176 -17.11 5.53 4.13
N ILE A 177 -16.69 6.62 4.76
CA ILE A 177 -15.58 6.65 5.73
C ILE A 177 -15.83 5.65 6.85
N ASN A 178 -17.01 5.66 7.45
CA ASN A 178 -17.34 4.73 8.54
C ASN A 178 -17.30 3.25 8.08
N SER A 179 -17.70 2.98 6.85
CA SER A 179 -17.58 1.63 6.26
C SER A 179 -16.12 1.21 6.11
N LEU A 180 -15.25 2.11 5.65
CA LEU A 180 -13.82 1.85 5.48
C LEU A 180 -13.10 1.60 6.81
N VAL A 181 -13.48 2.33 7.87
CA VAL A 181 -12.91 2.13 9.21
C VAL A 181 -13.14 0.70 9.73
N ASN A 182 -14.30 0.11 9.46
CA ASN A 182 -14.56 -1.29 9.83
C ASN A 182 -13.57 -2.26 9.18
N ASP A 183 -13.09 -1.92 8.00
CA ASP A 183 -12.06 -2.67 7.28
C ASP A 183 -10.63 -2.30 7.71
N GLY A 184 -10.47 -1.34 8.66
CA GLY A 184 -9.17 -0.81 9.12
C GLY A 184 -8.49 0.09 8.11
N ILE A 185 -9.29 0.79 7.33
CA ILE A 185 -8.84 1.79 6.38
C ILE A 185 -9.29 3.14 6.91
N TYR A 186 -8.36 4.05 7.07
CA TYR A 186 -8.56 5.36 7.68
C TYR A 186 -8.36 6.45 6.63
N THR A 187 -9.06 7.55 6.81
CA THR A 187 -8.86 8.77 6.02
C THR A 187 -8.29 9.86 6.90
N ILE A 188 -7.55 10.77 6.30
CA ILE A 188 -7.16 12.03 6.96
C ILE A 188 -8.36 12.98 7.03
N ASP A 189 -8.29 13.99 7.92
CA ASP A 189 -9.39 14.95 8.11
C ASP A 189 -9.46 16.04 7.03
N VAL A 190 -8.46 16.13 6.17
CA VAL A 190 -8.40 17.02 5.00
C VAL A 190 -8.59 16.23 3.71
N ALA A 191 -8.86 16.92 2.59
CA ALA A 191 -9.14 16.24 1.33
C ALA A 191 -7.98 15.39 0.83
N GLU A 192 -6.77 15.95 0.79
CA GLU A 192 -5.55 15.31 0.30
C GLU A 192 -4.40 15.55 1.28
N VAL A 193 -3.37 14.71 1.27
CA VAL A 193 -2.21 14.82 2.18
C VAL A 193 -1.52 16.18 2.06
N GLU A 194 -1.48 16.79 0.88
CA GLU A 194 -0.91 18.10 0.66
C GLU A 194 -1.64 19.20 1.44
N ASN A 195 -2.93 19.03 1.70
CA ASN A 195 -3.73 19.98 2.46
C ASN A 195 -3.37 20.01 3.95
N LEU A 196 -2.69 18.97 4.47
CA LEU A 196 -2.12 18.99 5.81
C LEU A 196 -1.12 20.14 5.98
N PHE A 197 -0.33 20.45 4.94
CA PHE A 197 0.70 21.48 5.01
C PHE A 197 0.17 22.91 5.00
N ILE A 198 -1.12 23.10 4.76
CA ILE A 198 -1.78 24.42 4.75
C ILE A 198 -2.75 24.61 5.92
N ILE A 199 -2.87 23.66 6.84
CA ILE A 199 -3.65 23.88 8.08
C ILE A 199 -2.95 24.90 8.96
N GLU A 200 -3.75 25.72 9.66
CA GLU A 200 -3.26 26.87 10.41
C GLU A 200 -2.18 26.50 11.42
N GLU A 201 -2.39 25.43 12.15
CA GLU A 201 -1.49 24.95 13.20
C GLU A 201 -0.10 24.68 12.67
N ILE A 202 -0.01 24.07 11.48
CA ILE A 202 1.27 23.80 10.81
C ILE A 202 1.87 25.09 10.25
N LEU A 203 1.05 25.96 9.64
CA LEU A 203 1.53 27.23 9.11
C LEU A 203 2.14 28.11 10.21
N TYR A 204 1.51 28.19 11.39
CA TYR A 204 2.06 28.91 12.54
C TYR A 204 3.38 28.30 13.03
N GLU A 205 3.45 26.98 13.12
CA GLU A 205 4.66 26.29 13.55
C GLU A 205 5.81 26.52 12.58
N VAL A 206 5.58 26.36 11.27
CA VAL A 206 6.58 26.63 10.23
C VAL A 206 7.03 28.10 10.26
N ASN A 207 6.08 29.04 10.46
CA ASN A 207 6.41 30.46 10.55
C ASN A 207 7.36 30.74 11.73
N ARG A 208 7.09 30.11 12.87
CA ARG A 208 7.92 30.20 14.07
C ARG A 208 9.31 29.58 13.86
N GLU A 209 9.39 28.39 13.31
CA GLU A 209 10.65 27.68 13.05
C GLU A 209 11.55 28.43 12.05
N LEU A 210 10.94 29.13 11.08
CA LEU A 210 11.66 29.99 10.14
C LEU A 210 12.06 31.35 10.75
N GLY A 211 11.76 31.60 12.03
CA GLY A 211 12.13 32.83 12.74
C GLY A 211 11.29 34.06 12.36
N PHE A 212 10.12 33.87 11.75
CA PHE A 212 9.23 35.00 11.45
C PHE A 212 8.35 35.33 12.68
N THR A 213 8.26 36.60 13.00
CA THR A 213 7.46 37.13 14.12
C THR A 213 6.13 37.73 13.66
N ASP A 214 5.90 37.80 12.35
CA ASP A 214 4.70 38.40 11.75
C ASP A 214 3.85 37.33 11.06
N ASP A 215 2.59 37.26 11.47
CA ASP A 215 1.60 36.29 10.95
C ASP A 215 0.90 36.79 9.67
N SER A 216 1.22 37.99 9.17
CA SER A 216 0.60 38.55 7.96
C SER A 216 0.76 37.64 6.72
N ARG A 217 1.81 36.81 6.69
CA ARG A 217 2.02 35.82 5.64
C ARG A 217 1.01 34.71 5.66
N ILE A 218 0.64 34.22 6.85
CA ILE A 218 -0.37 33.20 7.03
C ILE A 218 -1.72 33.70 6.54
N GLU A 219 -2.09 34.92 6.90
CA GLU A 219 -3.31 35.56 6.43
C GLU A 219 -3.34 35.73 4.88
N LYS A 220 -2.19 36.04 4.26
CA LYS A 220 -2.08 36.08 2.80
C LYS A 220 -2.28 34.69 2.17
N ILE A 221 -1.71 33.64 2.74
CA ILE A 221 -1.89 32.26 2.29
C ILE A 221 -3.36 31.86 2.40
N LYS A 222 -4.01 32.09 3.53
CA LYS A 222 -5.44 31.80 3.76
C LYS A 222 -6.33 32.53 2.76
N ASN A 223 -6.08 33.81 2.55
CA ASN A 223 -6.84 34.62 1.60
C ASN A 223 -6.66 34.11 0.16
N HIS A 224 -5.45 33.71 -0.22
CA HIS A 224 -5.19 33.12 -1.53
C HIS A 224 -5.92 31.79 -1.71
N ILE A 225 -5.87 30.91 -0.70
CA ILE A 225 -6.57 29.61 -0.76
C ILE A 225 -8.07 29.83 -0.94
N ILE A 226 -8.69 30.69 -0.14
CA ILE A 226 -10.14 30.88 -0.11
C ILE A 226 -10.62 31.68 -1.33
N ASN A 227 -10.05 32.85 -1.56
CA ASN A 227 -10.60 33.79 -2.55
C ASN A 227 -10.13 33.51 -3.98
N ASP A 228 -8.92 33.00 -4.16
CA ASP A 228 -8.36 32.75 -5.49
C ASP A 228 -8.54 31.31 -5.92
N ARG A 229 -8.13 30.33 -5.09
CA ARG A 229 -8.23 28.93 -5.48
C ARG A 229 -9.61 28.33 -5.28
N PHE A 230 -10.11 28.35 -4.04
CA PHE A 230 -11.38 27.69 -3.71
C PHE A 230 -12.54 28.29 -4.50
N LYS A 231 -12.66 29.61 -4.50
CA LYS A 231 -13.71 30.32 -5.25
C LYS A 231 -13.69 29.99 -6.75
N ASN A 232 -12.51 30.00 -7.37
CA ASN A 232 -12.38 29.75 -8.80
C ASN A 232 -12.58 28.29 -9.20
N GLN A 233 -12.33 27.36 -8.29
CA GLN A 233 -12.44 25.91 -8.53
C GLN A 233 -13.74 25.29 -7.99
N MET A 234 -14.54 26.04 -7.23
CA MET A 234 -15.73 25.53 -6.51
C MET A 234 -16.67 24.72 -7.42
N GLN A 235 -16.96 25.18 -8.63
CA GLN A 235 -17.85 24.47 -9.55
C GLN A 235 -17.27 23.13 -10.00
N LYS A 236 -15.97 23.08 -10.22
CA LYS A 236 -15.27 21.84 -10.57
C LYS A 236 -15.27 20.86 -9.39
N MET A 237 -14.96 21.34 -8.19
CA MET A 237 -14.97 20.55 -6.95
C MET A 237 -16.37 19.99 -6.66
N ILE A 238 -17.42 20.79 -6.82
CA ILE A 238 -18.82 20.32 -6.67
C ILE A 238 -19.10 19.18 -7.67
N LEU A 239 -18.69 19.33 -8.92
CA LEU A 239 -18.88 18.29 -9.94
C LEU A 239 -18.17 17.00 -9.55
N GLU A 240 -16.92 17.09 -9.13
CA GLU A 240 -16.12 15.94 -8.68
C GLU A 240 -16.73 15.26 -7.44
N ALA A 241 -17.21 16.05 -6.48
CA ALA A 241 -17.91 15.55 -5.29
C ALA A 241 -19.24 14.83 -5.65
N VAL A 242 -20.01 15.38 -6.60
CA VAL A 242 -21.23 14.72 -7.10
C VAL A 242 -20.89 13.40 -7.76
N ILE A 243 -19.87 13.37 -8.62
CA ILE A 243 -19.41 12.15 -9.30
C ILE A 243 -18.96 11.10 -8.29
N ALA A 244 -18.17 11.49 -7.28
CA ALA A 244 -17.71 10.59 -6.23
C ALA A 244 -18.87 9.98 -5.44
N ASN A 245 -19.86 10.81 -5.06
CA ASN A 245 -21.06 10.37 -4.35
C ASN A 245 -21.92 9.41 -5.18
N ILE A 246 -22.11 9.69 -6.46
CA ILE A 246 -22.83 8.78 -7.38
C ILE A 246 -22.09 7.44 -7.47
N LYS A 247 -20.76 7.46 -7.70
CA LYS A 247 -19.95 6.24 -7.78
C LYS A 247 -20.10 5.40 -6.53
N TYR A 248 -19.98 6.00 -5.36
CA TYR A 248 -20.14 5.30 -4.08
C TYR A 248 -21.53 4.69 -3.94
N LYS A 249 -22.60 5.46 -4.18
CA LYS A 249 -23.98 4.96 -4.11
C LYS A 249 -24.24 3.80 -5.06
N LEU A 250 -23.63 3.81 -6.26
CA LEU A 250 -23.71 2.69 -7.19
C LEU A 250 -23.07 1.41 -6.65
N THR A 251 -21.97 1.53 -5.90
CA THR A 251 -21.35 0.36 -5.25
C THR A 251 -22.16 -0.20 -4.08
N CYS A 252 -23.06 0.60 -3.52
CA CYS A 252 -23.94 0.19 -2.42
C CYS A 252 -25.24 -0.49 -2.89
N ILE A 253 -25.49 -0.58 -4.20
CA ILE A 253 -26.68 -1.26 -4.72
C ILE A 253 -26.55 -2.76 -4.45
N ASP A 254 -27.48 -3.29 -3.68
CA ASP A 254 -27.58 -4.74 -3.48
C ASP A 254 -28.19 -5.39 -4.72
N ILE A 255 -27.33 -6.09 -5.46
CA ILE A 255 -27.71 -6.85 -6.66
C ILE A 255 -28.00 -8.34 -6.36
N SER A 256 -27.92 -8.75 -5.09
CA SER A 256 -28.33 -10.09 -4.69
C SER A 256 -29.85 -10.22 -4.81
N SER A 257 -30.32 -11.15 -5.60
CA SER A 257 -31.74 -11.35 -5.85
C SER A 257 -32.05 -12.80 -6.13
N ALA A 258 -33.30 -13.22 -5.80
CA ALA A 258 -33.78 -14.55 -6.06
C ALA A 258 -34.24 -14.75 -7.51
N ASP A 259 -34.65 -13.67 -8.20
CA ASP A 259 -35.10 -13.68 -9.58
C ASP A 259 -34.86 -12.35 -10.31
N VAL A 260 -35.00 -12.36 -11.65
CA VAL A 260 -34.76 -11.21 -12.52
C VAL A 260 -35.76 -10.08 -12.30
N GLY A 261 -37.03 -10.39 -11.94
CA GLY A 261 -38.07 -9.38 -11.70
C GLY A 261 -37.77 -8.57 -10.44
N ASP A 262 -37.41 -9.23 -9.34
CA ASP A 262 -37.00 -8.58 -8.08
C ASP A 262 -35.77 -7.73 -8.31
N LEU A 263 -34.76 -8.24 -9.03
CA LEU A 263 -33.54 -7.46 -9.38
C LEU A 263 -33.88 -6.19 -10.16
N SER A 264 -34.75 -6.29 -11.16
CA SER A 264 -35.18 -5.14 -11.97
C SER A 264 -35.85 -4.06 -11.12
N GLN A 265 -36.74 -4.46 -10.19
CA GLN A 265 -37.40 -3.52 -9.29
C GLN A 265 -36.42 -2.84 -8.34
N ARG A 266 -35.51 -3.60 -7.72
CA ARG A 266 -34.48 -3.06 -6.81
C ARG A 266 -33.53 -2.08 -7.50
N LEU A 267 -33.09 -2.40 -8.71
CA LEU A 267 -32.28 -1.49 -9.51
C LEU A 267 -33.06 -0.22 -9.82
N SER A 268 -34.33 -0.32 -10.26
CA SER A 268 -35.17 0.85 -10.56
C SER A 268 -35.33 1.76 -9.35
N ASP A 269 -35.59 1.19 -8.18
CA ASP A 269 -35.77 1.97 -6.94
C ASP A 269 -34.45 2.57 -6.44
N SER A 270 -33.34 1.87 -6.59
CA SER A 270 -32.02 2.41 -6.29
C SER A 270 -31.64 3.59 -7.21
N TYR A 271 -31.88 3.47 -8.51
CA TYR A 271 -31.62 4.55 -9.47
C TYR A 271 -32.45 5.81 -9.21
N LYS A 272 -33.70 5.71 -8.75
CA LYS A 272 -34.51 6.89 -8.39
C LYS A 272 -33.84 7.76 -7.31
N ASN A 273 -33.03 7.17 -6.45
CA ASN A 273 -32.33 7.84 -5.35
C ASN A 273 -30.92 8.34 -5.72
N ILE A 274 -30.41 7.92 -6.88
CA ILE A 274 -29.05 8.26 -7.35
C ILE A 274 -29.17 9.24 -8.54
N THR A 275 -29.91 10.33 -8.35
CA THR A 275 -30.03 11.38 -9.38
C THR A 275 -29.21 12.60 -8.98
N ILE A 276 -28.77 13.36 -10.01
CA ILE A 276 -28.02 14.61 -9.78
C ILE A 276 -28.87 15.59 -8.97
N GLU A 277 -30.17 15.64 -9.22
CA GLU A 277 -31.16 16.51 -8.56
C GLU A 277 -31.23 16.22 -7.04
N ASN A 278 -31.04 14.97 -6.64
CA ASN A 278 -31.08 14.57 -5.24
C ASN A 278 -29.74 14.76 -4.51
N ILE A 279 -28.63 14.71 -5.23
CA ILE A 279 -27.27 14.69 -4.62
C ILE A 279 -26.64 16.10 -4.63
N LYS A 280 -26.77 16.81 -5.74
CA LYS A 280 -26.08 18.09 -5.97
C LYS A 280 -26.46 19.19 -4.96
N PRO A 281 -27.73 19.37 -4.55
CA PRO A 281 -28.10 20.47 -3.63
C PRO A 281 -27.41 20.41 -2.27
N ASP A 282 -27.28 19.21 -1.70
CA ASP A 282 -26.63 19.02 -0.41
C ASP A 282 -25.12 19.32 -0.49
N ILE A 283 -24.50 18.90 -1.59
CA ILE A 283 -23.09 19.16 -1.86
C ILE A 283 -22.88 20.67 -2.06
N GLU A 284 -23.64 21.30 -2.93
CA GLU A 284 -23.55 22.76 -3.17
C GLU A 284 -23.72 23.58 -1.89
N LYS A 285 -24.64 23.16 -1.02
CA LYS A 285 -24.86 23.81 0.27
C LYS A 285 -23.60 23.74 1.14
N LYS A 286 -22.99 22.55 1.27
CA LYS A 286 -21.75 22.38 2.04
C LYS A 286 -20.62 23.27 1.53
N PHE A 287 -20.41 23.31 0.21
CA PHE A 287 -19.36 24.13 -0.38
C PHE A 287 -19.60 25.64 -0.18
N LYS A 288 -20.85 26.09 -0.26
CA LYS A 288 -21.20 27.49 0.04
C LYS A 288 -20.96 27.84 1.50
N GLU A 289 -21.41 26.98 2.43
CA GLU A 289 -21.18 27.16 3.87
C GLU A 289 -19.69 27.22 4.18
N ALA A 290 -18.87 26.29 3.66
CA ALA A 290 -17.44 26.30 3.83
C ALA A 290 -16.77 27.58 3.31
N PHE A 291 -17.23 28.10 2.18
CA PHE A 291 -16.75 29.38 1.63
C PHE A 291 -17.12 30.58 2.50
N GLU A 292 -18.38 30.65 2.97
CA GLU A 292 -18.88 31.73 3.83
C GLU A 292 -18.18 31.72 5.20
N GLU A 293 -17.96 30.55 5.77
CA GLU A 293 -17.26 30.38 7.05
C GLU A 293 -15.73 30.49 6.91
N LYS A 294 -15.21 30.58 5.70
CA LYS A 294 -13.77 30.55 5.38
C LYS A 294 -13.06 29.30 5.93
N ASP A 295 -13.80 28.20 6.00
CA ASP A 295 -13.31 26.93 6.53
C ASP A 295 -13.11 25.92 5.40
N TYR A 296 -11.92 25.94 4.83
CA TYR A 296 -11.55 25.01 3.74
C TYR A 296 -11.36 23.55 4.23
N LYS A 297 -11.35 23.28 5.54
CA LYS A 297 -11.31 21.93 6.10
C LYS A 297 -12.65 21.21 5.97
N LYS A 298 -13.74 21.94 5.71
CA LYS A 298 -15.09 21.35 5.58
C LYS A 298 -15.41 20.79 4.20
N VAL A 299 -14.55 21.02 3.24
CA VAL A 299 -14.64 20.58 1.85
C VAL A 299 -13.62 19.51 1.55
#